data_a6846c144aec65ada8e531133dad995e
#
_entry.id   a6846c144aec65ada8e531133dad995e
#
_cell.length_a   1.000
_cell.length_b   1.000
_cell.length_c   1.000
_cell.angle_alpha   90.00
_cell.angle_beta   90.00
_cell.angle_gamma   90.00
#
_symmetry.space_group_name_H-M   'P 1'
#
loop_
_entity.id
_entity.type
_entity.pdbx_description
1 polymer ?
#
loop_
_entity_poly.entity_id
_entity_poly.type
_entity_poly.pdbx_seq_one_letter_code
_entity_poly.pdbx_strand_id
1 'polypeptide(L)'
;MAEITIYQKPTCSTCRQAMQLLKESGKPFTAINYYEKPFTKAQLKNLLKKAGLSPKDILRTKEDIYKDLGLAKKNLSDDEWLDTLVAHPDLIQRPIVEKGEKVILARPAESVKELL
;
A
#
# COMPACT_ATOMS: atom_id res chain seq x y z
N MET A 1 0.43 4.07 22.77
CA MET A 1 0.46 2.90 21.90
C MET A 1 0.26 3.30 20.45
N ALA A 2 0.91 2.63 19.54
CA ALA A 2 0.77 2.95 18.13
C ALA A 2 -0.59 2.49 17.61
N GLU A 3 -1.26 3.37 16.87
CA GLU A 3 -2.51 3.03 16.20
C GLU A 3 -2.22 2.30 14.89
N ILE A 4 -3.13 1.42 14.51
CA ILE A 4 -3.05 0.69 13.25
C ILE A 4 -3.79 1.49 12.19
N THR A 5 -3.14 1.72 11.05
CA THR A 5 -3.76 2.36 9.88
C THR A 5 -3.63 1.41 8.69
N ILE A 6 -4.74 1.15 8.02
CA ILE A 6 -4.74 0.35 6.80
C ILE A 6 -5.10 1.24 5.61
N TYR A 7 -4.19 1.29 4.63
CA TYR A 7 -4.42 2.00 3.37
C TYR A 7 -4.93 0.98 2.36
N GLN A 8 -6.17 1.15 1.90
CA GLN A 8 -6.88 0.10 1.19
C GLN A 8 -7.78 0.65 0.08
N LYS A 9 -8.23 -0.25 -0.78
CA LYS A 9 -9.28 0.02 -1.78
C LYS A 9 -10.47 -0.88 -1.44
N PRO A 10 -11.68 -0.33 -1.22
CA PRO A 10 -12.82 -1.15 -0.76
C PRO A 10 -13.21 -2.29 -1.69
N THR A 11 -12.93 -2.18 -2.98
CA THR A 11 -13.26 -3.23 -3.96
C THR A 11 -12.22 -4.34 -4.03
N CYS A 12 -11.10 -4.22 -3.32
CA CYS A 12 -10.03 -5.21 -3.30
C CYS A 12 -10.36 -6.33 -2.29
N SER A 13 -10.40 -7.58 -2.75
CA SER A 13 -10.73 -8.72 -1.87
C SER A 13 -9.68 -8.91 -0.77
N THR A 14 -8.40 -8.78 -1.08
CA THR A 14 -7.33 -8.88 -0.08
C THR A 14 -7.45 -7.78 0.97
N CYS A 15 -7.81 -6.56 0.56
CA CYS A 15 -8.04 -5.45 1.48
C CYS A 15 -9.20 -5.77 2.44
N ARG A 16 -10.30 -6.32 1.92
CA ARG A 16 -11.45 -6.69 2.75
C ARG A 16 -11.10 -7.79 3.73
N GLN A 17 -10.32 -8.78 3.30
CA GLN A 17 -9.86 -9.85 4.19
C GLN A 17 -8.99 -9.30 5.32
N ALA A 18 -8.05 -8.41 5.01
CA ALA A 18 -7.19 -7.79 6.01
C ALA A 18 -8.01 -6.96 7.00
N MET A 19 -9.00 -6.20 6.52
CA MET A 19 -9.88 -5.42 7.38
C MET A 19 -10.71 -6.31 8.31
N GLN A 20 -11.17 -7.45 7.79
CA GLN A 20 -11.93 -8.41 8.61
C GLN A 20 -11.06 -8.97 9.74
N LEU A 21 -9.81 -9.31 9.45
CA LEU A 21 -8.87 -9.79 10.46
C LEU A 21 -8.60 -8.73 11.53
N LEU A 22 -8.49 -7.47 11.15
CA LEU A 22 -8.32 -6.37 12.10
C LEU A 22 -9.56 -6.22 12.99
N LYS A 23 -10.77 -6.34 12.42
CA LYS A 23 -12.01 -6.27 13.20
C LYS A 23 -12.10 -7.42 14.21
N GLU A 24 -11.74 -8.62 13.78
CA GLU A 24 -11.78 -9.81 14.63
C GLU A 24 -10.78 -9.73 15.79
N SER A 25 -9.67 -9.00 15.59
CA SER A 25 -8.67 -8.84 16.64
C SER A 25 -9.16 -8.01 17.82
N GLY A 26 -10.22 -7.21 17.61
CA GLY A 26 -10.73 -6.31 18.63
C GLY A 26 -9.89 -5.06 18.87
N LYS A 27 -8.80 -4.89 18.13
CA LYS A 27 -7.93 -3.72 18.26
C LYS A 27 -8.44 -2.58 17.37
N PRO A 28 -8.40 -1.32 17.86
CA PRO A 28 -8.83 -0.19 17.05
C PRO A 28 -7.89 0.03 15.86
N PHE A 29 -8.46 0.39 14.72
CA PHE A 29 -7.69 0.73 13.53
C PHE A 29 -8.42 1.78 12.71
N THR A 30 -7.67 2.49 11.86
CA THR A 30 -8.21 3.47 10.93
C THR A 30 -8.04 2.93 9.51
N ALA A 31 -9.13 2.94 8.73
CA ALA A 31 -9.09 2.54 7.33
C ALA A 31 -9.11 3.79 6.45
N ILE A 32 -8.13 3.91 5.56
CA ILE A 32 -8.03 5.02 4.62
C ILE A 32 -8.13 4.47 3.20
N ASN A 33 -9.10 4.98 2.44
CA ASN A 33 -9.21 4.70 1.02
C ASN A 33 -8.31 5.68 0.27
N TYR A 34 -7.16 5.21 -0.21
CA TYR A 34 -6.18 6.09 -0.84
C TYR A 34 -6.60 6.56 -2.25
N TYR A 35 -7.73 6.08 -2.76
CA TYR A 35 -8.35 6.64 -3.95
C TYR A 35 -9.10 7.94 -3.64
N GLU A 36 -9.69 8.03 -2.44
CA GLU A 36 -10.38 9.24 -1.98
C GLU A 36 -9.41 10.22 -1.33
N LYS A 37 -8.41 9.71 -0.62
CA LYS A 37 -7.36 10.50 0.03
C LYS A 37 -6.00 10.03 -0.50
N PRO A 38 -5.58 10.50 -1.68
CA PRO A 38 -4.34 10.04 -2.30
C PRO A 38 -3.12 10.29 -1.43
N PHE A 39 -2.14 9.39 -1.55
CA PHE A 39 -0.85 9.59 -0.90
C PHE A 39 -0.16 10.84 -1.45
N THR A 40 0.50 11.58 -0.57
CA THR A 40 1.52 12.53 -1.01
C THR A 40 2.80 11.72 -1.29
N LYS A 41 3.70 12.28 -2.09
CA LYS A 41 4.98 11.64 -2.39
C LYS A 41 5.77 11.39 -1.11
N ALA A 42 5.81 12.39 -0.21
CA ALA A 42 6.52 12.28 1.06
C ALA A 42 5.93 11.18 1.95
N GLN A 43 4.60 11.07 1.99
CA GLN A 43 3.90 10.05 2.79
C GLN A 43 4.23 8.65 2.28
N LEU A 44 4.13 8.42 0.98
CA LEU A 44 4.41 7.12 0.39
C LEU A 44 5.88 6.74 0.56
N LYS A 45 6.78 7.69 0.37
CA LYS A 45 8.20 7.48 0.58
C LYS A 45 8.50 7.04 2.02
N ASN A 46 7.86 7.69 3.00
CA ASN A 46 8.04 7.36 4.41
C ASN A 46 7.52 5.95 4.73
N LEU A 47 6.35 5.58 4.20
CA LEU A 47 5.78 4.25 4.39
C LEU A 47 6.71 3.17 3.83
N LEU A 48 7.24 3.37 2.63
CA LEU A 48 8.17 2.43 2.01
C LEU A 48 9.47 2.30 2.80
N LYS A 49 9.97 3.41 3.31
CA LYS A 49 11.18 3.41 4.13
C LYS A 49 10.99 2.56 5.39
N LYS A 50 9.85 2.73 6.07
CA LYS A 50 9.52 1.94 7.27
C LYS A 50 9.35 0.46 6.95
N ALA A 51 8.82 0.15 5.76
CA ALA A 51 8.61 -1.23 5.32
C ALA A 51 9.89 -1.91 4.82
N GLY A 52 10.95 -1.13 4.56
CA GLY A 52 12.17 -1.66 3.96
C GLY A 52 12.00 -2.03 2.49
N LEU A 53 11.07 -1.36 1.80
CA LEU A 53 10.74 -1.66 0.41
C LEU A 53 11.12 -0.50 -0.52
N SER A 54 11.40 -0.83 -1.79
CA SER A 54 11.56 0.18 -2.84
C SER A 54 10.20 0.40 -3.53
N PRO A 55 10.05 1.50 -4.29
CA PRO A 55 8.80 1.74 -5.03
C PRO A 55 8.43 0.60 -5.97
N LYS A 56 9.41 -0.05 -6.60
CA LYS A 56 9.15 -1.18 -7.50
C LYS A 56 8.58 -2.39 -6.77
N ASP A 57 8.89 -2.56 -5.49
CA ASP A 57 8.42 -3.70 -4.70
C ASP A 57 6.91 -3.69 -4.51
N ILE A 58 6.27 -2.52 -4.61
CA ILE A 58 4.82 -2.39 -4.47
C ILE A 58 4.12 -2.10 -5.79
N LEU A 59 4.81 -2.30 -6.92
CA LEU A 59 4.27 -2.02 -8.25
C LEU A 59 3.37 -3.18 -8.72
N ARG A 60 2.16 -2.84 -9.16
CA ARG A 60 1.22 -3.80 -9.75
C ARG A 60 1.44 -3.87 -11.26
N THR A 61 2.19 -4.86 -11.72
CA THR A 61 2.58 -4.98 -13.12
C THR A 61 1.48 -5.54 -14.03
N LYS A 62 0.40 -6.06 -13.44
CA LYS A 62 -0.70 -6.66 -14.21
C LYS A 62 -1.81 -5.67 -14.57
N GLU A 63 -1.72 -4.44 -14.08
CA GLU A 63 -2.72 -3.42 -14.36
C GLU A 63 -2.58 -2.87 -15.78
N ASP A 64 -3.72 -2.49 -16.39
CA ASP A 64 -3.73 -1.94 -17.74
C ASP A 64 -2.90 -0.67 -17.83
N ILE A 65 -2.96 0.18 -16.80
CA ILE A 65 -2.19 1.43 -16.78
C ILE A 65 -0.68 1.19 -16.86
N TYR A 66 -0.20 0.07 -16.32
CA TYR A 66 1.21 -0.32 -16.41
C TYR A 66 1.61 -0.54 -17.88
N LYS A 67 0.75 -1.22 -18.62
CA LYS A 67 0.95 -1.48 -20.04
C LYS A 67 0.78 -0.22 -20.87
N ASP A 68 -0.24 0.57 -20.58
CA ASP A 68 -0.55 1.79 -21.32
C ASP A 68 0.57 2.81 -21.24
N LEU A 69 1.23 2.90 -20.10
CA LEU A 69 2.35 3.82 -19.89
C LEU A 69 3.70 3.24 -20.38
N GLY A 70 3.72 1.98 -20.80
CA GLY A 70 4.93 1.33 -21.23
C GLY A 70 5.99 1.21 -20.15
N LEU A 71 5.57 1.04 -18.89
CA LEU A 71 6.48 1.09 -17.74
C LEU A 71 7.51 -0.04 -17.72
N ALA A 72 7.20 -1.18 -18.34
CA ALA A 72 8.13 -2.30 -18.43
C ALA A 72 9.42 -1.95 -19.17
N LYS A 73 9.35 -0.96 -20.08
CA LYS A 73 10.46 -0.52 -20.91
C LYS A 73 11.15 0.73 -20.40
N LYS A 74 10.64 1.31 -19.29
CA LYS A 74 11.18 2.54 -18.72
C LYS A 74 12.18 2.22 -17.61
N ASN A 75 13.26 2.97 -17.59
CA ASN A 75 14.28 2.86 -16.56
C ASN A 75 14.17 4.10 -15.65
N LEU A 76 13.20 4.08 -14.74
CA LEU A 76 12.93 5.20 -13.85
C LEU A 76 13.75 5.09 -12.57
N SER A 77 14.14 6.24 -12.01
CA SER A 77 14.72 6.30 -10.66
C SER A 77 13.64 6.03 -9.62
N ASP A 78 14.03 5.74 -8.38
CA ASP A 78 13.08 5.53 -7.29
C ASP A 78 12.18 6.75 -7.10
N ASP A 79 12.74 7.96 -7.24
CA ASP A 79 11.98 9.20 -7.12
C ASP A 79 10.93 9.33 -8.22
N GLU A 80 11.29 8.98 -9.45
CA GLU A 80 10.37 8.98 -10.59
C GLU A 80 9.28 7.91 -10.43
N TRP A 81 9.64 6.73 -9.89
CA TRP A 81 8.65 5.69 -9.58
C TRP A 81 7.65 6.15 -8.53
N LEU A 82 8.12 6.89 -7.50
CA LEU A 82 7.22 7.46 -6.50
C LEU A 82 6.22 8.41 -7.13
N ASP A 83 6.67 9.30 -8.01
CA ASP A 83 5.79 10.23 -8.72
C ASP A 83 4.74 9.47 -9.53
N THR A 84 5.17 8.39 -10.21
CA THR A 84 4.28 7.56 -11.03
C THR A 84 3.22 6.86 -10.17
N LEU A 85 3.63 6.29 -9.04
CA LEU A 85 2.70 5.60 -8.13
C LEU A 85 1.68 6.56 -7.53
N VAL A 86 2.10 7.74 -7.15
CA VAL A 86 1.20 8.76 -6.58
C VAL A 86 0.20 9.22 -7.63
N ALA A 87 0.64 9.40 -8.88
CA ALA A 87 -0.23 9.82 -9.98
C ALA A 87 -1.21 8.72 -10.41
N HIS A 88 -0.87 7.47 -10.19
CA HIS A 88 -1.65 6.32 -10.65
C HIS A 88 -1.86 5.31 -9.53
N PRO A 89 -2.86 5.53 -8.64
CA PRO A 89 -3.10 4.64 -7.49
C PRO A 89 -3.31 3.18 -7.86
N ASP A 90 -3.80 2.89 -9.06
CA ASP A 90 -3.99 1.50 -9.52
C ASP A 90 -2.68 0.71 -9.55
N LEU A 91 -1.53 1.38 -9.66
CA LEU A 91 -0.22 0.74 -9.69
C LEU A 91 0.27 0.31 -8.30
N ILE A 92 -0.38 0.77 -7.24
CA ILE A 92 0.08 0.50 -5.87
C ILE A 92 -0.50 -0.81 -5.35
N GLN A 93 0.37 -1.73 -4.92
CA GLN A 93 -0.04 -2.95 -4.22
C GLN A 93 -0.75 -2.59 -2.92
N ARG A 94 -1.75 -3.36 -2.54
CA ARG A 94 -2.60 -3.10 -1.38
C ARG A 94 -3.04 -4.39 -0.71
N PRO A 95 -3.37 -4.34 0.60
CA PRO A 95 -3.33 -3.18 1.48
C PRO A 95 -1.95 -2.91 2.05
N ILE A 96 -1.68 -1.65 2.39
CA ILE A 96 -0.50 -1.26 3.17
C ILE A 96 -0.98 -1.01 4.60
N VAL A 97 -0.33 -1.62 5.58
CA VAL A 97 -0.74 -1.51 6.98
C VAL A 97 0.41 -0.96 7.81
N GLU A 98 0.13 0.08 8.58
CA GLU A 98 1.10 0.78 9.39
C GLU A 98 0.73 0.69 10.87
N LYS A 99 1.72 0.38 11.72
CA LYS A 99 1.60 0.44 13.18
C LYS A 99 2.88 1.03 13.74
N GLY A 100 2.85 2.31 14.09
CA GLY A 100 4.04 3.02 14.55
C GLY A 100 5.12 3.05 13.48
N GLU A 101 6.30 2.53 13.80
CA GLU A 101 7.43 2.47 12.87
C GLU A 101 7.41 1.23 11.97
N LYS A 102 6.45 0.33 12.18
CA LYS A 102 6.35 -0.91 11.39
C LYS A 102 5.29 -0.77 10.31
N VAL A 103 5.68 -1.06 9.08
CA VAL A 103 4.80 -1.02 7.92
C VAL A 103 4.97 -2.32 7.13
N ILE A 104 3.86 -2.91 6.72
CA ILE A 104 3.88 -4.12 5.89
C ILE A 104 2.93 -3.96 4.70
N LEU A 105 3.23 -4.73 3.66
CA LEU A 105 2.29 -4.97 2.57
C LEU A 105 1.56 -6.27 2.93
N ALA A 106 0.27 -6.17 3.28
CA ALA A 106 -0.49 -7.32 3.79
C ALA A 106 -0.99 -8.21 2.64
N ARG A 107 -0.08 -8.89 2.00
CA ARG A 107 -0.35 -9.87 0.96
C ARG A 107 0.53 -11.08 1.20
N PRO A 108 -0.06 -12.23 1.62
CA PRO A 108 -1.50 -12.45 1.85
C PRO A 108 -2.05 -11.61 3.00
N ALA A 109 -3.38 -11.52 3.07
CA ALA A 109 -4.05 -10.71 4.10
C ALA A 109 -3.66 -11.11 5.52
N GLU A 110 -3.39 -12.38 5.76
CA GLU A 110 -2.98 -12.92 7.06
C GLU A 110 -1.70 -12.28 7.59
N SER A 111 -0.89 -11.67 6.72
CA SER A 111 0.32 -10.96 7.14
C SER A 111 0.03 -9.83 8.13
N VAL A 112 -1.21 -9.31 8.14
CA VAL A 112 -1.61 -8.26 9.09
C VAL A 112 -1.47 -8.73 10.54
N LYS A 113 -1.54 -10.03 10.79
CA LYS A 113 -1.38 -10.60 12.13
C LYS A 113 -0.01 -10.31 12.74
N GLU A 114 1.00 -10.05 11.91
CA GLU A 114 2.33 -9.67 12.39
C GLU A 114 2.32 -8.35 13.16
N LEU A 115 1.30 -7.52 12.95
CA LEU A 115 1.15 -6.22 13.62
C LEU A 115 0.25 -6.30 14.85
N LEU A 116 -0.39 -7.42 15.07
CA LEU A 116 -1.37 -7.57 16.17
C LEU A 116 -0.74 -8.05 17.48
#